data_1118f5fc684f1d1fdf21ee2c1de47523
#
_entry.id   1118f5fc684f1d1fdf21ee2c1de47523
#
_cell.length_a   1.000
_cell.length_b   1.000
_cell.length_c   1.000
_cell.angle_alpha   90.00
_cell.angle_beta   90.00
_cell.angle_gamma   90.00
#
_symmetry.space_group_name_H-M   'P 1'
#
loop_
_entity.id
_entity.type
_entity.pdbx_description
1 polymer ?
#
loop_
_entity_poly.entity_id
_entity_poly.type
_entity_poly.pdbx_seq_one_letter_code
_entity_poly.pdbx_strand_id
1 'polypeptide(L)'
;PSRLVGSEMCIRDRLDIFNAFDEATVIILGHHLDDQVETVFFRVLRGTGLKGLTGMQRHLKIKDKDFIRPLLHLTKEEIFKQATEYKLSFIEDQSNTDNAYSRNFLRNEIIPQISKRWPGAKKNTARMANLLAKQSSLYHRFLLERLANVCDEDGLLLDKLSELDYFERSEMIRIWLDQQSFASPNESQMKELEKSFFQSRQDAKPTIKFYREDAQKTGVILSKINNYLIAEKINE
;
A
#
# COMPACT_ATOMS: atom_id res chain seq x y z
N PRO A 1 14.95 12.25 -25.67
CA PRO A 1 13.79 11.54 -25.16
C PRO A 1 14.22 10.17 -24.65
N SER A 2 14.29 10.04 -23.34
CA SER A 2 14.55 8.77 -22.70
C SER A 2 13.42 7.80 -23.03
N ARG A 3 13.76 6.67 -23.60
CA ARG A 3 12.86 5.54 -23.81
C ARG A 3 12.22 5.18 -22.47
N LEU A 4 10.94 5.43 -22.33
CA LEU A 4 10.10 4.81 -21.33
C LEU A 4 9.93 3.36 -21.75
N VAL A 5 10.84 2.50 -21.31
CA VAL A 5 10.80 1.07 -21.54
C VAL A 5 9.77 0.48 -20.61
N GLY A 6 8.87 -0.30 -21.17
CA GLY A 6 7.64 -0.80 -20.59
C GLY A 6 7.74 -1.53 -19.23
N SER A 7 6.59 -1.71 -18.67
CA SER A 7 6.13 -2.51 -17.53
C SER A 7 6.70 -2.24 -16.13
N GLU A 8 7.85 -1.64 -15.98
CA GLU A 8 8.38 -1.16 -14.69
C GLU A 8 8.46 0.36 -14.61
N MET A 9 7.63 1.08 -15.34
CA MET A 9 7.45 2.48 -15.01
C MET A 9 6.98 2.50 -13.55
N CYS A 10 7.95 2.77 -12.68
CA CYS A 10 7.77 2.77 -11.25
C CYS A 10 6.54 3.62 -10.93
N ILE A 11 5.77 3.26 -9.92
CA ILE A 11 4.69 4.13 -9.40
C ILE A 11 5.23 5.56 -9.19
N ARG A 12 6.51 5.69 -8.85
CA ARG A 12 7.24 6.96 -8.73
C ARG A 12 7.26 7.74 -10.05
N ASP A 13 7.67 7.13 -11.17
CA ASP A 13 7.77 7.82 -12.46
C ASP A 13 6.39 8.28 -12.96
N ARG A 14 5.35 7.49 -12.68
CA ARG A 14 3.96 7.87 -12.97
C ARG A 14 3.48 9.00 -12.06
N LEU A 15 3.86 9.01 -10.79
CA LEU A 15 3.54 10.08 -9.86
C LEU A 15 4.26 11.38 -10.24
N ASP A 16 5.50 11.31 -10.73
CA ASP A 16 6.24 12.48 -11.19
C ASP A 16 5.58 13.11 -12.43
N ILE A 17 5.11 12.30 -13.38
CA ILE A 17 4.29 12.77 -14.51
C ILE A 17 2.99 13.39 -14.00
N PHE A 18 2.32 12.76 -13.03
CA PHE A 18 1.07 13.28 -12.48
C PHE A 18 1.24 14.50 -11.58
N ASN A 19 2.41 14.70 -10.98
CA ASN A 19 2.74 15.91 -10.23
C ASN A 19 2.89 17.14 -11.13
N ALA A 20 3.10 16.95 -12.44
CA ALA A 20 3.16 18.03 -13.41
C ALA A 20 1.78 18.64 -13.79
N PHE A 21 0.67 17.99 -13.35
CA PHE A 21 -0.68 18.51 -13.58
C PHE A 21 -1.14 19.37 -12.38
N ASP A 22 -2.03 20.32 -12.64
CA ASP A 22 -2.58 21.23 -11.63
C ASP A 22 -3.29 20.52 -10.46
N GLU A 23 -3.41 21.20 -9.32
CA GLU A 23 -3.84 20.64 -8.03
C GLU A 23 -5.24 19.98 -8.05
N ALA A 24 -6.15 20.47 -8.88
CA ALA A 24 -7.53 19.97 -8.96
C ALA A 24 -7.75 18.82 -9.95
N THR A 25 -6.70 18.10 -10.34
CA THR A 25 -6.80 17.11 -11.43
C THR A 25 -7.28 15.76 -10.94
N VAL A 26 -8.32 15.25 -11.56
CA VAL A 26 -8.77 13.86 -11.45
C VAL A 26 -8.02 13.04 -12.50
N ILE A 27 -7.32 12.00 -12.05
CA ILE A 27 -6.53 11.10 -12.90
C ILE A 27 -7.31 9.80 -13.10
N ILE A 28 -7.69 9.53 -14.33
CA ILE A 28 -8.40 8.30 -14.69
C ILE A 28 -7.38 7.27 -15.17
N LEU A 29 -7.40 6.08 -14.53
CA LEU A 29 -6.49 4.98 -14.85
C LEU A 29 -7.26 3.82 -15.47
N GLY A 30 -6.76 3.28 -16.58
CA GLY A 30 -7.35 2.17 -17.35
C GLY A 30 -7.18 0.78 -16.71
N HIS A 31 -6.85 0.68 -15.42
CA HIS A 31 -6.73 -0.61 -14.74
C HIS A 31 -8.06 -1.37 -14.72
N HIS A 32 -8.00 -2.66 -14.98
CA HIS A 32 -9.15 -3.55 -15.06
C HIS A 32 -9.04 -4.73 -14.06
N LEU A 33 -10.01 -5.64 -14.06
CA LEU A 33 -10.09 -6.75 -13.12
C LEU A 33 -8.88 -7.70 -13.20
N ASP A 34 -8.35 -7.94 -14.41
CA ASP A 34 -7.15 -8.79 -14.56
C ASP A 34 -5.92 -8.15 -13.93
N ASP A 35 -5.74 -6.80 -14.05
CA ASP A 35 -4.66 -6.09 -13.35
C ASP A 35 -4.81 -6.17 -11.82
N GLN A 36 -6.06 -6.17 -11.33
CA GLN A 36 -6.34 -6.37 -9.91
C GLN A 36 -5.87 -7.76 -9.46
N VAL A 37 -6.20 -8.78 -10.22
CA VAL A 37 -5.79 -10.17 -9.94
C VAL A 37 -4.28 -10.31 -9.95
N GLU A 38 -3.61 -9.79 -10.98
CA GLU A 38 -2.14 -9.74 -11.06
C GLU A 38 -1.52 -9.06 -9.84
N THR A 39 -2.07 -7.91 -9.45
CA THR A 39 -1.58 -7.15 -8.30
C THR A 39 -1.72 -7.93 -7.00
N VAL A 40 -2.84 -8.62 -6.78
CA VAL A 40 -3.06 -9.44 -5.59
C VAL A 40 -2.08 -10.62 -5.57
N PHE A 41 -1.97 -11.38 -6.67
CA PHE A 41 -1.03 -12.50 -6.75
C PHE A 41 0.42 -12.05 -6.55
N PHE A 42 0.82 -10.97 -7.23
CA PHE A 42 2.17 -10.44 -7.10
C PHE A 42 2.52 -10.05 -5.66
N ARG A 43 1.57 -9.43 -4.94
CA ARG A 43 1.76 -9.05 -3.55
C ARG A 43 1.78 -10.26 -2.61
N VAL A 44 0.94 -11.26 -2.84
CA VAL A 44 0.96 -12.54 -2.09
C VAL A 44 2.31 -13.22 -2.21
N LEU A 45 2.83 -13.34 -3.43
CA LEU A 45 4.13 -13.99 -3.69
C LEU A 45 5.32 -13.25 -3.09
N ARG A 46 5.18 -11.96 -2.82
CA ARG A 46 6.22 -11.13 -2.17
C ARG A 46 6.07 -11.04 -0.65
N GLY A 47 5.08 -11.70 -0.08
CA GLY A 47 4.77 -11.61 1.35
C GLY A 47 4.16 -10.25 1.71
N THR A 48 2.86 -10.21 1.86
CA THR A 48 2.16 -8.97 2.18
C THR A 48 1.17 -9.16 3.33
N GLY A 49 0.98 -8.12 4.13
CA GLY A 49 -0.09 -8.07 5.13
C GLY A 49 -1.45 -7.68 4.54
N LEU A 50 -2.42 -7.49 5.42
CA LEU A 50 -3.81 -7.19 5.07
C LEU A 50 -3.94 -6.03 4.07
N LYS A 51 -3.24 -4.92 4.30
CA LYS A 51 -3.27 -3.74 3.43
C LYS A 51 -2.85 -4.05 1.98
N GLY A 52 -1.87 -4.94 1.78
CA GLY A 52 -1.46 -5.35 0.44
C GLY A 52 -2.47 -6.27 -0.26
N LEU A 53 -3.15 -7.15 0.49
CA LEU A 53 -4.16 -8.06 -0.04
C LEU A 53 -5.43 -7.35 -0.54
N THR A 54 -5.67 -6.11 -0.12
CA THR A 54 -6.81 -5.30 -0.64
C THR A 54 -6.67 -4.96 -2.12
N GLY A 55 -5.51 -5.20 -2.72
CA GLY A 55 -5.24 -4.89 -4.12
C GLY A 55 -5.28 -3.39 -4.42
N MET A 56 -5.76 -3.04 -5.61
CA MET A 56 -5.96 -1.64 -6.01
C MET A 56 -7.36 -1.17 -5.60
N GLN A 57 -7.44 0.05 -5.09
CA GLN A 57 -8.73 0.68 -4.77
C GLN A 57 -9.31 1.36 -6.02
N ARG A 58 -10.64 1.37 -6.15
CA ARG A 58 -11.34 2.04 -7.25
C ARG A 58 -11.11 3.54 -7.24
N HIS A 59 -11.06 4.14 -6.06
CA HIS A 59 -10.74 5.55 -5.83
C HIS A 59 -9.62 5.62 -4.78
N LEU A 60 -8.61 6.41 -5.05
CA LEU A 60 -7.48 6.64 -4.16
C LEU A 60 -7.11 8.12 -4.22
N LYS A 61 -7.10 8.78 -3.08
CA LYS A 61 -6.60 10.14 -2.95
C LYS A 61 -5.13 10.10 -2.52
N ILE A 62 -4.27 10.77 -3.28
CA ILE A 62 -2.84 10.94 -2.94
C ILE A 62 -2.56 12.43 -3.01
N LYS A 63 -2.21 13.03 -1.87
CA LYS A 63 -2.14 14.49 -1.72
C LYS A 63 -3.47 15.11 -2.18
N ASP A 64 -3.42 16.05 -3.12
CA ASP A 64 -4.58 16.78 -3.64
C ASP A 64 -5.19 16.17 -4.90
N LYS A 65 -4.70 15.00 -5.34
CA LYS A 65 -5.13 14.33 -6.58
C LYS A 65 -5.99 13.10 -6.32
N ASP A 66 -7.05 13.00 -7.08
CA ASP A 66 -7.96 11.85 -7.07
C ASP A 66 -7.61 10.89 -8.22
N PHE A 67 -7.28 9.66 -7.87
CA PHE A 67 -7.01 8.58 -8.83
C PHE A 67 -8.22 7.65 -8.90
N ILE A 68 -8.83 7.56 -10.09
CA ILE A 68 -10.03 6.76 -10.31
C ILE A 68 -9.75 5.63 -11.29
N ARG A 69 -10.23 4.42 -10.99
CA ARG A 69 -10.13 3.21 -11.84
C ARG A 69 -11.53 2.72 -12.18
N PRO A 70 -12.19 3.32 -13.18
CA PRO A 70 -13.58 3.00 -13.49
C PRO A 70 -13.75 1.56 -14.01
N LEU A 71 -12.76 1.01 -14.70
CA LEU A 71 -12.81 -0.31 -15.31
C LEU A 71 -12.42 -1.48 -14.39
N LEU A 72 -12.10 -1.21 -13.12
CA LEU A 72 -11.54 -2.22 -12.19
C LEU A 72 -12.48 -3.43 -11.93
N HIS A 73 -13.75 -3.33 -12.28
CA HIS A 73 -14.74 -4.39 -12.16
C HIS A 73 -14.95 -5.22 -13.43
N LEU A 74 -14.40 -4.77 -14.58
CA LEU A 74 -14.51 -5.43 -15.86
C LEU A 74 -13.26 -6.26 -16.16
N THR A 75 -13.43 -7.42 -16.76
CA THR A 75 -12.31 -8.21 -17.30
C THR A 75 -11.77 -7.57 -18.58
N LYS A 76 -10.50 -7.87 -18.91
CA LYS A 76 -9.91 -7.47 -20.18
C LYS A 76 -10.77 -7.95 -21.38
N GLU A 77 -11.31 -9.15 -21.29
CA GLU A 77 -12.17 -9.74 -22.30
C GLU A 77 -13.48 -8.97 -22.50
N GLU A 78 -14.15 -8.58 -21.39
CA GLU A 78 -15.36 -7.75 -21.43
C GLU A 78 -15.09 -6.38 -22.05
N ILE A 79 -13.95 -5.74 -21.72
CA ILE A 79 -13.52 -4.46 -22.31
C ILE A 79 -13.25 -4.60 -23.81
N PHE A 80 -12.51 -5.66 -24.19
CA PHE A 80 -12.18 -5.91 -25.59
C PHE A 80 -13.44 -6.16 -26.44
N LYS A 81 -14.40 -6.90 -25.92
CA LYS A 81 -15.69 -7.12 -26.58
C LYS A 81 -16.41 -5.80 -26.86
N GLN A 82 -16.48 -4.92 -25.87
CA GLN A 82 -17.10 -3.60 -26.03
C GLN A 82 -16.32 -2.70 -27.00
N ALA A 83 -14.99 -2.68 -26.93
CA ALA A 83 -14.17 -1.91 -27.85
C ALA A 83 -14.38 -2.35 -29.32
N THR A 84 -14.54 -3.65 -29.54
CA THR A 84 -14.83 -4.21 -30.86
C THR A 84 -16.25 -3.83 -31.32
N GLU A 85 -17.24 -3.91 -30.45
CA GLU A 85 -18.64 -3.56 -30.74
C GLU A 85 -18.78 -2.08 -31.13
N TYR A 86 -18.08 -1.19 -30.39
CA TYR A 86 -18.02 0.24 -30.68
C TYR A 86 -17.01 0.63 -31.73
N LYS A 87 -16.34 -0.34 -32.39
CA LYS A 87 -15.31 -0.11 -33.44
C LYS A 87 -14.20 0.85 -32.98
N LEU A 88 -13.80 0.78 -31.73
CA LEU A 88 -12.71 1.60 -31.22
C LEU A 88 -11.37 1.06 -31.72
N SER A 89 -10.50 1.96 -32.20
CA SER A 89 -9.12 1.59 -32.52
C SER A 89 -8.28 1.46 -31.25
N PHE A 90 -7.45 0.44 -31.14
CA PHE A 90 -6.51 0.24 -30.05
C PHE A 90 -5.21 -0.33 -30.58
N ILE A 91 -4.13 -0.12 -29.83
CA ILE A 91 -2.79 -0.61 -30.15
C ILE A 91 -2.44 -1.70 -29.14
N GLU A 92 -1.94 -2.82 -29.64
CA GLU A 92 -1.35 -3.86 -28.78
C GLU A 92 0.12 -3.55 -28.54
N ASP A 93 0.47 -3.38 -27.27
CA ASP A 93 1.86 -3.17 -26.84
C ASP A 93 2.58 -4.51 -26.80
N GLN A 94 3.58 -4.68 -27.66
CA GLN A 94 4.38 -5.90 -27.77
C GLN A 94 5.17 -6.21 -26.46
N SER A 95 5.45 -5.23 -25.64
CA SER A 95 6.13 -5.44 -24.35
C SER A 95 5.33 -6.32 -23.38
N ASN A 96 4.02 -6.46 -23.57
CA ASN A 96 3.16 -7.32 -22.76
C ASN A 96 3.43 -8.83 -22.94
N THR A 97 4.17 -9.23 -23.97
CA THR A 97 4.51 -10.64 -24.24
C THR A 97 5.82 -11.09 -23.59
N ASP A 98 6.62 -10.16 -23.08
CA ASP A 98 7.91 -10.47 -22.46
C ASP A 98 7.75 -11.02 -21.03
N ASN A 99 7.90 -12.33 -20.88
CA ASN A 99 7.78 -13.04 -19.60
C ASN A 99 9.00 -12.91 -18.68
N ALA A 100 10.05 -12.18 -19.06
CA ALA A 100 11.15 -11.81 -18.17
C ALA A 100 10.64 -10.95 -17.00
N TYR A 101 9.56 -10.21 -17.22
CA TYR A 101 8.91 -9.43 -16.17
C TYR A 101 7.93 -10.30 -15.38
N SER A 102 8.10 -10.34 -14.06
CA SER A 102 7.27 -11.16 -13.15
C SER A 102 5.77 -10.94 -13.33
N ARG A 103 5.34 -9.73 -13.66
CA ARG A 103 3.92 -9.40 -13.87
C ARG A 103 3.39 -9.99 -15.18
N ASN A 104 4.19 -9.94 -16.24
CA ASN A 104 3.84 -10.58 -17.51
C ASN A 104 3.82 -12.12 -17.37
N PHE A 105 4.76 -12.69 -16.63
CA PHE A 105 4.78 -14.12 -16.33
C PHE A 105 3.50 -14.56 -15.60
N LEU A 106 3.06 -13.80 -14.59
CA LEU A 106 1.77 -14.07 -13.92
C LEU A 106 0.60 -14.00 -14.91
N ARG A 107 0.55 -12.96 -15.74
CA ARG A 107 -0.52 -12.71 -16.74
C ARG A 107 -0.59 -13.80 -17.79
N ASN A 108 0.55 -14.19 -18.35
CA ASN A 108 0.62 -15.01 -19.53
C ASN A 108 0.67 -16.53 -19.21
N GLU A 109 1.25 -16.90 -18.04
CA GLU A 109 1.49 -18.30 -17.70
C GLU A 109 0.64 -18.76 -16.50
N ILE A 110 0.71 -18.07 -15.39
CA ILE A 110 0.16 -18.59 -14.13
C ILE A 110 -1.36 -18.41 -14.04
N ILE A 111 -1.85 -17.18 -14.26
CA ILE A 111 -3.29 -16.89 -14.14
C ILE A 111 -4.13 -17.69 -15.15
N PRO A 112 -3.71 -17.90 -16.40
CA PRO A 112 -4.43 -18.74 -17.34
C PRO A 112 -4.54 -20.20 -16.88
N GLN A 113 -3.47 -20.78 -16.34
CA GLN A 113 -3.49 -22.15 -15.80
C GLN A 113 -4.46 -22.29 -14.61
N ILE A 114 -4.43 -21.32 -13.69
CA ILE A 114 -5.37 -21.26 -12.56
C ILE A 114 -6.81 -21.14 -13.08
N SER A 115 -7.04 -20.24 -14.04
CA SER A 115 -8.38 -19.98 -14.60
C SER A 115 -8.93 -21.19 -15.37
N LYS A 116 -8.07 -21.98 -16.02
CA LYS A 116 -8.45 -23.24 -16.67
C LYS A 116 -8.98 -24.26 -15.67
N ARG A 117 -8.36 -24.35 -14.49
CA ARG A 117 -8.79 -25.29 -13.43
C ARG A 117 -9.97 -24.74 -12.63
N TRP A 118 -9.99 -23.42 -12.39
CA TRP A 118 -11.01 -22.72 -11.64
C TRP A 118 -11.52 -21.49 -12.43
N PRO A 119 -12.54 -21.66 -13.28
CA PRO A 119 -13.02 -20.57 -14.17
C PRO A 119 -13.43 -19.28 -13.44
N GLY A 120 -13.86 -19.39 -12.17
CA GLY A 120 -14.20 -18.23 -11.33
C GLY A 120 -13.03 -17.56 -10.61
N ALA A 121 -11.78 -18.03 -10.77
CA ALA A 121 -10.64 -17.59 -9.97
C ALA A 121 -10.43 -16.08 -10.02
N LYS A 122 -10.47 -15.47 -11.19
CA LYS A 122 -10.31 -14.01 -11.35
C LYS A 122 -11.35 -13.21 -10.57
N LYS A 123 -12.64 -13.53 -10.78
CA LYS A 123 -13.76 -12.83 -10.09
C LYS A 123 -13.73 -13.07 -8.57
N ASN A 124 -13.37 -14.30 -8.15
CA ASN A 124 -13.25 -14.64 -6.73
C ASN A 124 -12.08 -13.90 -6.06
N THR A 125 -10.94 -13.80 -6.71
CA THR A 125 -9.78 -13.03 -6.22
C THR A 125 -10.12 -11.55 -6.08
N ALA A 126 -10.74 -10.95 -7.09
CA ALA A 126 -11.17 -9.56 -7.02
C ALA A 126 -12.23 -9.33 -5.93
N ARG A 127 -13.17 -10.25 -5.76
CA ARG A 127 -14.16 -10.21 -4.67
C ARG A 127 -13.51 -10.31 -3.31
N MET A 128 -12.56 -11.22 -3.13
CA MET A 128 -11.78 -11.35 -1.89
C MET A 128 -11.06 -10.04 -1.56
N ALA A 129 -10.33 -9.47 -2.51
CA ALA A 129 -9.63 -8.20 -2.31
C ALA A 129 -10.58 -7.07 -1.88
N ASN A 130 -11.77 -7.01 -2.47
CA ASN A 130 -12.81 -6.02 -2.13
C ASN A 130 -13.39 -6.21 -0.73
N LEU A 131 -13.59 -7.46 -0.29
CA LEU A 131 -14.02 -7.78 1.07
C LEU A 131 -12.93 -7.39 2.09
N LEU A 132 -11.69 -7.76 1.80
CA LEU A 132 -10.54 -7.39 2.64
C LEU A 132 -10.35 -5.87 2.73
N ALA A 133 -10.63 -5.12 1.66
CA ALA A 133 -10.58 -3.66 1.69
C ALA A 133 -11.61 -3.06 2.66
N LYS A 134 -12.84 -3.59 2.66
CA LYS A 134 -13.89 -3.17 3.60
C LYS A 134 -13.54 -3.53 5.05
N GLN A 135 -13.04 -4.74 5.28
CA GLN A 135 -12.59 -5.19 6.60
C GLN A 135 -11.39 -4.36 7.09
N SER A 136 -10.42 -4.09 6.23
CA SER A 136 -9.27 -3.24 6.56
C SER A 136 -9.70 -1.81 6.94
N SER A 137 -10.69 -1.24 6.24
CA SER A 137 -11.25 0.08 6.58
C SER A 137 -11.96 0.07 7.93
N LEU A 138 -12.70 -0.99 8.24
CA LEU A 138 -13.35 -1.15 9.55
C LEU A 138 -12.30 -1.29 10.66
N TYR A 139 -11.33 -2.16 10.46
CA TYR A 139 -10.21 -2.37 11.39
C TYR A 139 -9.45 -1.07 11.66
N HIS A 140 -9.15 -0.31 10.61
CA HIS A 140 -8.48 0.99 10.76
C HIS A 140 -9.27 1.97 11.64
N ARG A 141 -10.61 2.03 11.51
CA ARG A 141 -11.45 2.87 12.38
C ARG A 141 -11.37 2.46 13.84
N PHE A 142 -11.44 1.16 14.14
CA PHE A 142 -11.30 0.67 15.52
C PHE A 142 -9.93 1.00 16.11
N LEU A 143 -8.87 0.89 15.30
CA LEU A 143 -7.54 1.27 15.74
C LEU A 143 -7.42 2.78 16.02
N LEU A 144 -8.07 3.63 15.22
CA LEU A 144 -8.09 5.08 15.48
C LEU A 144 -8.83 5.44 16.78
N GLU A 145 -9.96 4.77 17.05
CA GLU A 145 -10.67 4.94 18.33
C GLU A 145 -9.82 4.52 19.51
N ARG A 146 -9.07 3.41 19.39
CA ARG A 146 -8.13 2.97 20.46
C ARG A 146 -6.93 3.89 20.58
N LEU A 147 -6.41 4.40 19.47
CA LEU A 147 -5.26 5.32 19.47
C LEU A 147 -5.54 6.54 20.35
N ALA A 148 -6.75 7.08 20.32
CA ALA A 148 -7.14 8.22 21.16
C ALA A 148 -6.99 7.96 22.66
N ASN A 149 -6.95 6.71 23.11
CA ASN A 149 -6.75 6.36 24.51
C ASN A 149 -5.27 6.26 24.91
N VAL A 150 -4.37 6.12 23.94
CA VAL A 150 -2.92 5.91 24.17
C VAL A 150 -2.06 7.05 23.61
N CYS A 151 -2.69 8.08 23.06
CA CYS A 151 -2.04 9.24 22.45
C CYS A 151 -2.64 10.53 22.99
N ASP A 152 -1.80 11.54 23.19
CA ASP A 152 -2.19 12.93 23.44
C ASP A 152 -1.34 13.90 22.59
N GLU A 153 -1.30 15.19 22.95
CA GLU A 153 -0.57 16.24 22.22
C GLU A 153 0.96 16.03 22.28
N ASP A 154 1.45 15.37 23.34
CA ASP A 154 2.88 15.14 23.54
C ASP A 154 3.40 13.88 22.83
N GLY A 155 2.53 12.93 22.48
CA GLY A 155 2.92 11.71 21.80
C GLY A 155 2.15 10.47 22.22
N LEU A 156 2.79 9.28 22.08
CA LEU A 156 2.21 8.02 22.57
C LEU A 156 2.67 7.72 23.99
N LEU A 157 1.72 7.45 24.89
CA LEU A 157 1.96 7.10 26.29
C LEU A 157 2.53 5.68 26.40
N LEU A 158 3.78 5.56 26.83
CA LEU A 158 4.51 4.29 26.91
C LEU A 158 3.92 3.30 27.93
N ASP A 159 3.42 3.77 29.06
CA ASP A 159 2.76 2.93 30.06
C ASP A 159 1.49 2.29 29.47
N LYS A 160 0.63 3.08 28.85
CA LYS A 160 -0.58 2.57 28.21
C LYS A 160 -0.26 1.64 27.03
N LEU A 161 0.78 1.95 26.24
CA LEU A 161 1.24 1.04 25.20
C LEU A 161 1.76 -0.28 25.79
N SER A 162 2.38 -0.25 26.95
CA SER A 162 2.92 -1.45 27.62
C SER A 162 1.83 -2.42 28.07
N GLU A 163 0.60 -1.96 28.29
CA GLU A 163 -0.57 -2.79 28.62
C GLU A 163 -1.09 -3.59 27.43
N LEU A 164 -0.75 -3.18 26.19
CA LEU A 164 -1.16 -3.83 24.97
C LEU A 164 -0.24 -5.01 24.64
N ASP A 165 -0.75 -5.99 23.87
CA ASP A 165 0.12 -7.01 23.31
C ASP A 165 1.03 -6.43 22.21
N TYR A 166 2.07 -7.19 21.83
CA TYR A 166 3.04 -6.75 20.82
C TYR A 166 2.41 -6.36 19.50
N PHE A 167 1.43 -7.15 19.02
CA PHE A 167 0.80 -6.90 17.74
C PHE A 167 -0.04 -5.62 17.76
N GLU A 168 -0.86 -5.46 18.79
CA GLU A 168 -1.71 -4.29 18.97
C GLU A 168 -0.87 -3.00 19.15
N ARG A 169 0.17 -3.05 19.96
CA ARG A 169 1.14 -1.97 20.14
C ARG A 169 1.80 -1.55 18.83
N SER A 170 2.22 -2.55 18.05
CA SER A 170 2.84 -2.32 16.73
C SER A 170 1.90 -1.61 15.78
N GLU A 171 0.63 -1.97 15.76
CA GLU A 171 -0.38 -1.33 14.91
C GLU A 171 -0.70 0.10 15.39
N MET A 172 -0.75 0.35 16.71
CA MET A 172 -0.90 1.69 17.26
C MET A 172 0.23 2.62 16.82
N ILE A 173 1.48 2.16 16.94
CA ILE A 173 2.66 2.94 16.53
C ILE A 173 2.63 3.20 15.01
N ARG A 174 2.30 2.21 14.19
CA ARG A 174 2.23 2.38 12.74
C ARG A 174 1.16 3.38 12.31
N ILE A 175 -0.02 3.31 12.91
CA ILE A 175 -1.14 4.23 12.62
C ILE A 175 -0.80 5.64 13.05
N TRP A 176 -0.23 5.81 14.24
CA TRP A 176 0.18 7.11 14.76
C TRP A 176 1.22 7.79 13.86
N LEU A 177 2.22 7.04 13.39
CA LEU A 177 3.21 7.53 12.44
C LEU A 177 2.60 7.85 11.06
N ASP A 178 1.64 7.03 10.62
CA ASP A 178 0.94 7.23 9.34
C ASP A 178 0.13 8.53 9.34
N GLN A 179 -0.54 8.87 10.45
CA GLN A 179 -1.28 10.13 10.62
C GLN A 179 -0.37 11.37 10.52
N GLN A 180 0.87 11.25 10.96
CA GLN A 180 1.87 12.33 10.90
C GLN A 180 2.67 12.33 9.60
N SER A 181 2.32 11.49 8.62
CA SER A 181 3.04 11.32 7.35
C SER A 181 4.49 10.86 7.50
N PHE A 182 4.82 10.21 8.61
CA PHE A 182 6.11 9.57 8.81
C PHE A 182 6.19 8.18 8.16
N ALA A 183 7.42 7.74 7.89
CA ALA A 183 7.70 6.39 7.43
C ALA A 183 7.24 5.36 8.46
N SER A 184 6.50 4.35 8.02
CA SER A 184 6.05 3.26 8.89
C SER A 184 7.15 2.20 9.00
N PRO A 185 7.51 1.74 10.22
CA PRO A 185 8.55 0.74 10.41
C PRO A 185 8.17 -0.61 9.78
N ASN A 186 9.18 -1.27 9.19
CA ASN A 186 9.05 -2.65 8.75
C ASN A 186 9.11 -3.61 9.96
N GLU A 187 8.96 -4.92 9.71
CA GLU A 187 8.92 -5.94 10.76
C GLU A 187 10.22 -5.98 11.60
N SER A 188 11.38 -5.83 10.97
CA SER A 188 12.68 -5.81 11.66
C SER A 188 12.83 -4.57 12.53
N GLN A 189 12.48 -3.40 11.99
CA GLN A 189 12.50 -2.13 12.71
C GLN A 189 11.51 -2.12 13.88
N MET A 190 10.34 -2.75 13.71
CA MET A 190 9.36 -2.87 14.79
C MET A 190 9.88 -3.75 15.92
N LYS A 191 10.57 -4.86 15.62
CA LYS A 191 11.22 -5.71 16.63
C LYS A 191 12.34 -4.96 17.39
N GLU A 192 13.11 -4.14 16.68
CA GLU A 192 14.13 -3.28 17.29
C GLU A 192 13.50 -2.25 18.23
N LEU A 193 12.40 -1.62 17.79
CA LEU A 193 11.63 -0.67 18.60
C LEU A 193 11.08 -1.34 19.86
N GLU A 194 10.47 -2.51 19.73
CA GLU A 194 9.96 -3.29 20.85
C GLU A 194 11.05 -3.56 21.90
N LYS A 195 12.22 -4.04 21.44
CA LYS A 195 13.36 -4.32 22.32
C LYS A 195 13.87 -3.06 23.02
N SER A 196 13.95 -1.95 22.30
CA SER A 196 14.59 -0.73 22.81
C SER A 196 13.68 0.08 23.75
N PHE A 197 12.37 0.13 23.47
CA PHE A 197 11.43 0.96 24.24
C PHE A 197 10.67 0.19 25.32
N PHE A 198 10.40 -1.09 25.12
CA PHE A 198 9.52 -1.86 26.02
C PHE A 198 10.24 -2.99 26.78
N GLN A 199 11.44 -3.41 26.35
CA GLN A 199 12.22 -4.47 26.99
C GLN A 199 13.52 -3.95 27.60
N SER A 200 13.83 -2.65 27.47
CA SER A 200 15.00 -2.03 28.08
C SER A 200 14.74 -1.60 29.52
N ARG A 201 15.80 -1.17 30.22
CA ARG A 201 15.68 -0.61 31.58
C ARG A 201 14.82 0.67 31.56
N GLN A 202 14.11 0.94 32.65
CA GLN A 202 13.21 2.09 32.79
C GLN A 202 13.91 3.44 32.59
N ASP A 203 15.19 3.55 32.99
CA ASP A 203 16.03 4.74 32.88
C ASP A 203 16.64 4.93 31.48
N ALA A 204 16.49 3.93 30.59
CA ALA A 204 17.00 4.02 29.23
C ALA A 204 16.27 5.13 28.45
N LYS A 205 17.05 5.86 27.65
CA LYS A 205 16.55 6.88 26.69
C LYS A 205 16.80 6.41 25.27
N PRO A 206 16.08 5.39 24.78
CA PRO A 206 16.27 4.87 23.45
C PRO A 206 15.95 5.91 22.39
N THR A 207 16.73 5.87 21.31
CA THR A 207 16.48 6.65 20.11
C THR A 207 16.68 5.74 18.90
N ILE A 208 15.71 5.67 18.02
CA ILE A 208 15.75 4.88 16.80
C ILE A 208 15.48 5.79 15.61
N LYS A 209 16.27 5.62 14.55
CA LYS A 209 16.09 6.36 13.29
C LYS A 209 15.81 5.38 12.18
N PHE A 210 14.82 5.69 11.36
CA PHE A 210 14.60 4.92 10.14
C PHE A 210 14.13 5.80 8.99
N TYR A 211 14.61 5.43 7.82
CA TYR A 211 14.30 6.07 6.56
C TYR A 211 13.43 5.13 5.73
N ARG A 212 12.65 5.69 4.87
CA ARG A 212 11.97 4.95 3.84
C ARG A 212 12.44 5.45 2.48
N GLU A 213 12.77 4.54 1.58
CA GLU A 213 13.22 4.87 0.23
C GLU A 213 12.12 5.42 -0.67
N ASP A 214 10.85 5.30 -0.30
CA ASP A 214 9.76 5.84 -1.10
C ASP A 214 9.52 7.32 -0.77
N ALA A 215 9.55 8.16 -1.79
CA ALA A 215 9.52 9.62 -1.73
C ALA A 215 8.21 10.25 -1.14
N GLN A 216 7.30 9.46 -0.58
CA GLN A 216 6.01 9.95 -0.09
C GLN A 216 5.96 10.20 1.41
N LYS A 217 6.91 9.65 2.17
CA LYS A 217 6.94 9.79 3.63
C LYS A 217 8.32 10.17 4.11
N THR A 218 8.34 11.03 5.11
CA THR A 218 9.56 11.53 5.72
C THR A 218 10.17 10.47 6.65
N GLY A 219 11.49 10.40 6.69
CA GLY A 219 12.22 9.63 7.70
C GLY A 219 11.92 10.16 9.11
N VAL A 220 11.96 9.28 10.10
CA VAL A 220 11.57 9.59 11.47
C VAL A 220 12.64 9.20 12.49
N ILE A 221 12.79 10.03 13.50
CA ILE A 221 13.50 9.74 14.74
C ILE A 221 12.46 9.47 15.80
N LEU A 222 12.50 8.30 16.39
CA LEU A 222 11.69 7.96 17.56
C LEU A 222 12.55 8.05 18.81
N SER A 223 12.10 8.77 19.81
CA SER A 223 12.79 8.95 21.08
C SER A 223 11.84 8.79 22.27
N LYS A 224 12.41 8.39 23.42
CA LYS A 224 11.70 8.38 24.71
C LYS A 224 12.02 9.66 25.45
N ILE A 225 11.00 10.47 25.70
CA ILE A 225 11.07 11.65 26.57
C ILE A 225 10.03 11.46 27.67
N ASN A 226 10.51 11.37 28.93
CA ASN A 226 9.66 11.01 30.08
C ASN A 226 8.93 9.68 29.83
N ASN A 227 7.60 9.70 29.83
CA ASN A 227 6.75 8.54 29.58
C ASN A 227 6.16 8.52 28.17
N TYR A 228 6.73 9.29 27.24
CA TYR A 228 6.22 9.41 25.87
C TYR A 228 7.17 8.83 24.84
N LEU A 229 6.60 8.17 23.84
CA LEU A 229 7.24 7.92 22.55
C LEU A 229 6.96 9.12 21.66
N ILE A 230 8.01 9.81 21.25
CA ILE A 230 7.95 11.02 20.43
C ILE A 230 8.52 10.73 19.05
N ALA A 231 7.91 11.31 18.01
CA ALA A 231 8.37 11.22 16.64
C ALA A 231 8.79 12.59 16.11
N GLU A 232 9.99 12.67 15.58
CA GLU A 232 10.53 13.89 14.99
C GLU A 232 10.98 13.62 13.56
N LYS A 233 10.86 14.62 12.70
CA LYS A 233 11.37 14.57 11.34
C LYS A 233 12.90 14.48 11.36
N ILE A 234 13.47 13.61 10.53
CA ILE A 234 14.91 13.66 10.27
C ILE A 234 15.16 14.93 9.43
N ASN A 235 15.86 15.88 10.02
CA ASN A 235 16.40 17.01 9.28
C ASN A 235 17.70 16.54 8.60
N GLU A 236 17.75 16.68 7.28
CA GLU A 236 18.96 16.46 6.49
C GLU A 236 20.00 17.53 6.77
#